data_028902a77000185533e920cd72429312
#
_entry.id   028902a77000185533e920cd72429312
#
_cell.length_a   1.000
_cell.length_b   1.000
_cell.length_c   1.000
_cell.angle_alpha   90.00
_cell.angle_beta   90.00
_cell.angle_gamma   90.00
#
_symmetry.space_group_name_H-M   'P 1'
#
loop_
_entity.id
_entity.type
_entity.pdbx_description
1 polymer ?
#
loop_
_entity_poly.entity_id
_entity_poly.type
_entity_poly.pdbx_seq_one_letter_code
_entity_poly.pdbx_strand_id
1 'polypeptide(L)'
;MSLFRGIRTASILLTVGTLIFAATDALAASAPMSVSQLMLYQGADRETILVQGAKKEGQVVFYNSHTWFKAVAQEFEKKYPFIKVAEWRAEGADVMKRAVEESQAGRFLADVVESTAGNIGGIHSNGLLQEHRSPELRFFDDDVTKKGKSGVYYWADRETYISLGFNTSHIPAAEAPKRLNDLLDPKWKGKMSLAGGGTAARWVGAVVEMAGREFIEKLSVQNINVHNLSGAALANLVVTGEVPMSPTIFDSNIFVAKRKGAPVEWRPLDPVVANVGYSGILAKAPHPHAALLFIDYLHSKEGQQFIVKGGLSSPRDDVESLVNQKFKKTYFEAKYSVEEYEKKLSEWEELIQKVLVRRR
;
A
#
# COMPACT_ATOMS: atom_id res chain seq x y z
N MET A 1 79.11 -25.68 81.04
CA MET A 1 79.81 -25.61 79.73
C MET A 1 78.79 -25.92 78.63
N SER A 2 78.86 -25.15 77.65
CA SER A 2 78.17 -25.29 76.32
C SER A 2 76.81 -24.67 76.12
N LEU A 3 76.85 -23.57 75.40
CA LEU A 3 75.80 -22.81 74.73
C LEU A 3 75.07 -23.61 73.68
N PHE A 4 73.76 -23.43 73.53
CA PHE A 4 73.13 -23.54 72.20
C PHE A 4 72.06 -22.43 72.06
N ARG A 5 72.26 -21.60 71.05
CA ARG A 5 71.43 -20.51 70.58
C ARG A 5 70.23 -21.09 69.83
N GLY A 6 69.02 -20.68 70.23
CA GLY A 6 67.81 -20.98 69.45
C GLY A 6 67.57 -19.94 68.38
N ILE A 7 67.32 -20.42 67.13
CA ILE A 7 66.94 -19.66 65.98
C ILE A 7 65.41 -19.53 65.99
N ARG A 8 64.90 -18.29 66.05
CA ARG A 8 63.47 -18.00 65.83
C ARG A 8 63.19 -17.88 64.38
N THR A 9 62.42 -18.81 63.79
CA THR A 9 61.82 -18.71 62.48
C THR A 9 60.56 -17.86 62.57
N ALA A 10 60.57 -16.72 61.85
CA ALA A 10 59.43 -15.86 61.65
C ALA A 10 58.65 -16.38 60.43
N SER A 11 57.44 -16.87 60.65
CA SER A 11 56.48 -17.20 59.62
C SER A 11 55.82 -15.92 59.11
N ILE A 12 56.08 -15.56 57.84
CA ILE A 12 55.36 -14.48 57.12
C ILE A 12 54.10 -15.10 56.54
N LEU A 13 52.92 -14.76 57.10
CA LEU A 13 51.62 -15.03 56.45
C LEU A 13 51.44 -14.04 55.29
N LEU A 14 51.48 -14.55 54.09
CA LEU A 14 51.12 -13.80 52.88
C LEU A 14 49.57 -13.89 52.70
N THR A 15 48.84 -12.88 53.11
CA THR A 15 47.39 -12.74 52.82
C THR A 15 47.24 -12.24 51.38
N VAL A 16 46.85 -13.16 50.44
CA VAL A 16 46.43 -12.83 49.10
C VAL A 16 44.99 -12.29 49.17
N GLY A 17 44.86 -10.99 49.17
CA GLY A 17 43.58 -10.32 49.03
C GLY A 17 43.09 -10.42 47.56
N THR A 18 42.12 -11.28 47.31
CA THR A 18 41.43 -11.33 46.03
C THR A 18 40.50 -10.11 45.92
N LEU A 19 40.91 -9.08 45.19
CA LEU A 19 40.05 -7.98 44.76
C LEU A 19 39.09 -8.52 43.68
N ILE A 20 37.87 -8.81 44.11
CA ILE A 20 36.75 -9.02 43.15
C ILE A 20 36.37 -7.65 42.61
N PHE A 21 36.81 -7.32 41.41
CA PHE A 21 36.24 -6.21 40.64
C PHE A 21 34.84 -6.67 40.17
N ALA A 22 33.82 -6.26 40.90
CA ALA A 22 32.45 -6.27 40.38
C ALA A 22 32.37 -5.20 39.30
N ALA A 23 32.52 -5.62 38.05
CA ALA A 23 32.14 -4.79 36.92
C ALA A 23 30.62 -4.61 36.96
N THR A 24 30.19 -3.52 37.60
CA THR A 24 28.85 -3.01 37.41
C THR A 24 28.82 -2.45 35.99
N ASP A 25 28.35 -3.26 35.01
CA ASP A 25 27.86 -2.72 33.77
C ASP A 25 26.69 -1.78 34.09
N ALA A 26 27.02 -0.53 34.39
CA ALA A 26 26.07 0.55 34.39
C ALA A 26 25.61 0.65 32.92
N LEU A 27 24.44 0.03 32.63
CA LEU A 27 23.68 0.38 31.42
C LEU A 27 23.50 1.90 31.49
N ALA A 28 24.38 2.62 30.81
CA ALA A 28 24.17 4.04 30.58
C ALA A 28 22.83 4.16 29.87
N ALA A 29 21.80 4.60 30.57
CA ALA A 29 20.52 4.93 29.97
C ALA A 29 20.82 5.99 28.92
N SER A 30 20.88 5.57 27.66
CA SER A 30 21.04 6.49 26.54
C SER A 30 19.96 7.53 26.64
N ALA A 31 20.31 8.80 26.42
CA ALA A 31 19.32 9.89 26.38
C ALA A 31 18.14 9.50 25.47
N PRO A 32 16.90 9.84 25.84
CA PRO A 32 15.73 9.48 25.03
C PRO A 32 15.92 9.98 23.62
N MET A 33 15.75 9.06 22.66
CA MET A 33 15.88 9.33 21.23
C MET A 33 14.85 10.39 20.80
N SER A 34 15.28 11.41 20.06
CA SER A 34 14.34 12.37 19.47
C SER A 34 13.43 11.67 18.46
N VAL A 35 12.24 12.23 18.18
CA VAL A 35 11.32 11.67 17.18
C VAL A 35 12.02 11.51 15.82
N SER A 36 12.80 12.49 15.37
CA SER A 36 13.52 12.42 14.11
C SER A 36 14.58 11.31 14.07
N GLN A 37 15.24 11.04 15.19
CA GLN A 37 16.18 9.91 15.32
C GLN A 37 15.44 8.58 15.31
N LEU A 38 14.31 8.49 16.03
CA LEU A 38 13.46 7.30 16.09
C LEU A 38 12.95 6.91 14.68
N MET A 39 12.47 7.89 13.92
CA MET A 39 11.95 7.65 12.56
C MET A 39 12.97 7.01 11.62
N LEU A 40 14.25 7.30 11.79
CA LEU A 40 15.33 6.80 10.94
C LEU A 40 16.13 5.65 11.57
N TYR A 41 15.77 5.25 12.79
CA TYR A 41 16.52 4.24 13.55
C TYR A 41 16.39 2.83 12.94
N GLN A 42 17.53 2.13 12.81
CA GLN A 42 17.64 0.79 12.22
C GLN A 42 18.50 -0.16 13.08
N GLY A 43 18.68 0.12 14.38
CA GLY A 43 19.42 -0.75 15.29
C GLY A 43 18.71 -2.11 15.48
N ALA A 44 19.45 -3.11 15.96
CA ALA A 44 18.92 -4.46 16.19
C ALA A 44 17.80 -4.52 17.25
N ASP A 45 17.75 -3.54 18.13
CA ASP A 45 16.75 -3.38 19.22
C ASP A 45 15.54 -2.51 18.81
N ARG A 46 15.44 -2.11 17.50
CA ARG A 46 14.39 -1.23 16.98
C ARG A 46 12.99 -1.69 17.39
N GLU A 47 12.65 -2.96 17.18
CA GLU A 47 11.33 -3.50 17.51
C GLU A 47 11.06 -3.37 19.03
N THR A 48 12.04 -3.66 19.86
CA THR A 48 11.92 -3.52 21.33
C THR A 48 11.61 -2.08 21.71
N ILE A 49 12.33 -1.12 21.14
CA ILE A 49 12.12 0.32 21.37
C ILE A 49 10.71 0.73 20.94
N LEU A 50 10.28 0.33 19.74
CA LEU A 50 8.95 0.65 19.22
C LEU A 50 7.84 0.06 20.11
N VAL A 51 7.95 -1.21 20.50
CA VAL A 51 6.97 -1.86 21.39
C VAL A 51 6.90 -1.17 22.74
N GLN A 52 8.03 -0.81 23.36
CA GLN A 52 8.05 -0.14 24.64
C GLN A 52 7.45 1.27 24.57
N GLY A 53 7.74 2.02 23.51
CA GLY A 53 7.16 3.35 23.27
C GLY A 53 5.66 3.27 22.99
N ALA A 54 5.24 2.40 22.09
CA ALA A 54 3.86 2.20 21.71
C ALA A 54 2.96 1.72 22.87
N LYS A 55 3.50 0.94 23.83
CA LYS A 55 2.79 0.61 25.09
C LYS A 55 2.46 1.85 25.93
N LYS A 56 3.31 2.86 25.90
CA LYS A 56 3.06 4.12 26.62
C LYS A 56 2.08 5.00 25.86
N GLU A 57 2.13 4.97 24.53
CA GLU A 57 1.24 5.73 23.65
C GLU A 57 -0.18 5.13 23.63
N GLY A 58 -0.33 3.81 23.67
CA GLY A 58 -1.58 3.07 23.81
C GLY A 58 -2.51 3.11 22.60
N GLN A 59 -2.21 3.92 21.60
CA GLN A 59 -3.04 4.04 20.39
C GLN A 59 -2.23 4.45 19.16
N VAL A 60 -2.84 4.25 17.98
CA VAL A 60 -2.45 4.84 16.70
C VAL A 60 -3.70 5.33 15.98
N VAL A 61 -3.68 6.54 15.45
CA VAL A 61 -4.77 7.12 14.66
C VAL A 61 -4.46 6.97 13.18
N PHE A 62 -5.34 6.25 12.48
CA PHE A 62 -5.14 5.86 11.09
C PHE A 62 -6.24 6.43 10.18
N TYR A 63 -5.87 7.35 9.28
CA TYR A 63 -6.75 7.86 8.23
C TYR A 63 -6.52 7.07 6.94
N ASN A 64 -7.59 6.49 6.36
CA ASN A 64 -7.45 5.66 5.18
C ASN A 64 -8.62 5.79 4.20
N SER A 65 -8.39 5.32 2.97
CA SER A 65 -9.35 5.37 1.89
C SER A 65 -9.98 4.03 1.53
N HIS A 66 -9.53 2.91 2.11
CA HIS A 66 -9.98 1.58 1.70
C HIS A 66 -10.67 0.80 2.82
N THR A 67 -11.86 0.25 2.52
CA THR A 67 -12.71 -0.44 3.51
C THR A 67 -12.05 -1.66 4.18
N TRP A 68 -11.08 -2.32 3.55
CA TRP A 68 -10.40 -3.49 4.08
C TRP A 68 -9.48 -3.17 5.25
N PHE A 69 -9.01 -1.93 5.38
CA PHE A 69 -8.09 -1.56 6.44
C PHE A 69 -8.67 -1.66 7.85
N LYS A 70 -10.00 -1.63 7.99
CA LYS A 70 -10.64 -1.97 9.27
C LYS A 70 -10.26 -3.38 9.75
N ALA A 71 -10.22 -4.35 8.83
CA ALA A 71 -9.81 -5.71 9.17
C ALA A 71 -8.30 -5.79 9.45
N VAL A 72 -7.46 -5.04 8.71
CA VAL A 72 -6.02 -4.95 8.96
C VAL A 72 -5.74 -4.37 10.34
N ALA A 73 -6.44 -3.31 10.72
CA ALA A 73 -6.36 -2.70 12.05
C ALA A 73 -6.69 -3.72 13.16
N GLN A 74 -7.73 -4.52 12.97
CA GLN A 74 -8.11 -5.57 13.92
C GLN A 74 -7.05 -6.67 14.04
N GLU A 75 -6.39 -7.08 12.95
CA GLU A 75 -5.30 -8.05 13.01
C GLU A 75 -4.06 -7.47 13.71
N PHE A 76 -3.75 -6.18 13.46
CA PHE A 76 -2.71 -5.49 14.19
C PHE A 76 -2.99 -5.44 15.70
N GLU A 77 -4.22 -5.12 16.12
CA GLU A 77 -4.63 -5.11 17.53
C GLU A 77 -4.52 -6.49 18.17
N LYS A 78 -4.77 -7.58 17.43
CA LYS A 78 -4.56 -8.95 17.96
C LYS A 78 -3.08 -9.22 18.26
N LYS A 79 -2.19 -8.76 17.38
CA LYS A 79 -0.75 -8.92 17.54
C LYS A 79 -0.20 -8.02 18.66
N TYR A 80 -0.70 -6.80 18.76
CA TYR A 80 -0.28 -5.78 19.71
C TYR A 80 -1.46 -5.29 20.57
N PRO A 81 -1.99 -6.12 21.51
CA PRO A 81 -3.25 -5.84 22.22
C PRO A 81 -3.19 -4.63 23.15
N PHE A 82 -2.02 -4.07 23.34
CA PHE A 82 -1.80 -2.83 24.11
C PHE A 82 -1.93 -1.56 23.26
N ILE A 83 -2.22 -1.66 21.96
CA ILE A 83 -2.45 -0.52 21.06
C ILE A 83 -3.87 -0.60 20.52
N LYS A 84 -4.60 0.54 20.57
CA LYS A 84 -5.86 0.71 19.87
C LYS A 84 -5.66 1.44 18.55
N VAL A 85 -6.25 0.93 17.48
CA VAL A 85 -6.26 1.62 16.18
C VAL A 85 -7.53 2.46 16.08
N ALA A 86 -7.39 3.77 16.22
CA ALA A 86 -8.48 4.72 15.96
C ALA A 86 -8.56 4.99 14.45
N GLU A 87 -9.36 4.18 13.76
CA GLU A 87 -9.54 4.28 12.31
C GLU A 87 -10.55 5.36 11.94
N TRP A 88 -10.21 6.18 10.94
CA TRP A 88 -11.15 7.03 10.23
C TRP A 88 -11.01 6.79 8.73
N ARG A 89 -12.09 6.30 8.11
CA ARG A 89 -12.15 6.00 6.68
C ARG A 89 -13.01 7.01 5.94
N ALA A 90 -12.50 7.56 4.83
CA ALA A 90 -13.23 8.41 3.89
C ALA A 90 -12.76 8.15 2.45
N GLU A 91 -13.31 8.88 1.47
CA GLU A 91 -12.74 8.88 0.13
C GLU A 91 -11.37 9.56 0.13
N GLY A 92 -10.47 9.17 -0.80
CA GLY A 92 -9.08 9.62 -0.78
C GLY A 92 -8.90 11.13 -0.78
N ALA A 93 -9.73 11.86 -1.53
CA ALA A 93 -9.72 13.32 -1.54
C ALA A 93 -10.10 13.93 -0.18
N ASP A 94 -11.05 13.31 0.53
CA ASP A 94 -11.46 13.76 1.87
C ASP A 94 -10.38 13.45 2.91
N VAL A 95 -9.66 12.32 2.77
CA VAL A 95 -8.50 12.00 3.60
C VAL A 95 -7.43 13.08 3.45
N MET A 96 -7.07 13.44 2.23
CA MET A 96 -6.11 14.50 1.94
C MET A 96 -6.58 15.84 2.49
N LYS A 97 -7.82 16.23 2.18
CA LYS A 97 -8.41 17.49 2.62
C LYS A 97 -8.37 17.62 4.14
N ARG A 98 -8.79 16.58 4.86
CA ARG A 98 -8.80 16.58 6.33
C ARG A 98 -7.40 16.74 6.92
N ALA A 99 -6.43 15.97 6.42
CA ALA A 99 -5.04 16.07 6.89
C ALA A 99 -4.46 17.49 6.70
N VAL A 100 -4.77 18.13 5.56
CA VAL A 100 -4.33 19.51 5.27
C VAL A 100 -5.02 20.52 6.17
N GLU A 101 -6.35 20.45 6.31
CA GLU A 101 -7.13 21.39 7.13
C GLU A 101 -6.77 21.29 8.61
N GLU A 102 -6.59 20.09 9.14
CA GLU A 102 -6.17 19.88 10.52
C GLU A 102 -4.76 20.47 10.77
N SER A 103 -3.83 20.26 9.84
CA SER A 103 -2.48 20.84 9.93
C SER A 103 -2.50 22.36 9.89
N GLN A 104 -3.29 22.97 8.99
CA GLN A 104 -3.45 24.42 8.90
C GLN A 104 -4.06 25.02 10.17
N ALA A 105 -4.95 24.27 10.82
CA ALA A 105 -5.53 24.63 12.12
C ALA A 105 -4.59 24.34 13.32
N GLY A 106 -3.36 23.88 13.08
CA GLY A 106 -2.40 23.50 14.13
C GLY A 106 -2.80 22.26 14.91
N ARG A 107 -3.72 21.45 14.40
CA ARG A 107 -4.19 20.21 15.00
C ARG A 107 -3.55 19.03 14.28
N PHE A 108 -2.86 18.19 15.03
CA PHE A 108 -2.18 17.00 14.50
C PHE A 108 -2.81 15.79 15.20
N LEU A 109 -3.86 15.23 14.59
CA LEU A 109 -4.70 14.21 15.19
C LEU A 109 -4.37 12.81 14.71
N ALA A 110 -3.91 12.67 13.47
CA ALA A 110 -3.59 11.38 12.88
C ALA A 110 -2.08 11.10 12.92
N ASP A 111 -1.75 9.82 12.98
CA ASP A 111 -0.37 9.31 12.97
C ASP A 111 0.01 8.78 11.59
N VAL A 112 -0.87 7.95 11.01
CA VAL A 112 -0.65 7.28 9.73
C VAL A 112 -1.77 7.65 8.78
N VAL A 113 -1.40 7.86 7.53
CA VAL A 113 -2.34 8.13 6.45
C VAL A 113 -2.13 7.15 5.30
N GLU A 114 -3.23 6.67 4.73
CA GLU A 114 -3.26 5.87 3.49
C GLU A 114 -4.16 6.54 2.45
N SER A 115 -3.71 6.61 1.21
CA SER A 115 -4.53 7.01 0.07
C SER A 115 -3.90 6.60 -1.26
N THR A 116 -4.59 6.87 -2.39
CA THR A 116 -4.02 6.68 -3.72
C THR A 116 -2.95 7.73 -4.04
N ALA A 117 -2.15 7.47 -5.09
CA ALA A 117 -0.96 8.25 -5.44
C ALA A 117 -1.17 9.78 -5.49
N GLY A 118 -2.25 10.26 -6.14
CA GLY A 118 -2.54 11.70 -6.23
C GLY A 118 -2.77 12.33 -4.86
N ASN A 119 -3.55 11.67 -4.01
CA ASN A 119 -3.90 12.21 -2.69
C ASN A 119 -2.73 12.17 -1.71
N ILE A 120 -1.99 11.04 -1.63
CA ILE A 120 -0.81 10.96 -0.76
C ILE A 120 0.30 11.90 -1.24
N GLY A 121 0.44 12.06 -2.56
CA GLY A 121 1.32 13.04 -3.17
C GLY A 121 0.96 14.48 -2.80
N GLY A 122 -0.33 14.81 -2.75
CA GLY A 122 -0.83 16.09 -2.27
C GLY A 122 -0.51 16.34 -0.79
N ILE A 123 -0.67 15.33 0.07
CA ILE A 123 -0.27 15.42 1.48
C ILE A 123 1.25 15.66 1.60
N HIS A 124 2.06 14.94 0.81
CA HIS A 124 3.51 15.10 0.77
C HIS A 124 3.92 16.51 0.28
N SER A 125 3.31 17.03 -0.78
CA SER A 125 3.63 18.35 -1.36
C SER A 125 3.31 19.49 -0.40
N ASN A 126 2.39 19.29 0.54
CA ASN A 126 2.11 20.21 1.65
C ASN A 126 3.08 20.05 2.84
N GLY A 127 4.13 19.21 2.72
CA GLY A 127 5.12 18.99 3.78
C GLY A 127 4.58 18.26 5.01
N LEU A 128 3.50 17.49 4.84
CA LEU A 128 2.80 16.84 5.97
C LEU A 128 3.26 15.41 6.24
N LEU A 129 4.17 14.84 5.45
CA LEU A 129 4.70 13.51 5.70
C LEU A 129 6.08 13.55 6.36
N GLN A 130 6.29 12.62 7.28
CA GLN A 130 7.56 12.39 7.97
C GLN A 130 8.42 11.40 7.19
N GLU A 131 9.67 11.78 6.93
CA GLU A 131 10.65 10.83 6.42
C GLU A 131 10.98 9.77 7.47
N HIS A 132 10.89 8.51 7.11
CA HIS A 132 11.12 7.38 8.03
C HIS A 132 11.76 6.19 7.32
N ARG A 133 12.23 5.23 8.10
CA ARG A 133 12.77 3.95 7.62
C ARG A 133 12.00 2.78 8.19
N SER A 134 11.89 1.72 7.37
CA SER A 134 11.36 0.42 7.76
C SER A 134 12.31 -0.69 7.27
N PRO A 135 12.53 -1.77 8.02
CA PRO A 135 13.27 -2.93 7.56
C PRO A 135 12.57 -3.64 6.38
N GLU A 136 11.27 -3.39 6.21
CA GLU A 136 10.43 -4.01 5.19
C GLU A 136 10.66 -3.41 3.78
N LEU A 137 11.19 -2.19 3.68
CA LEU A 137 11.42 -1.48 2.41
C LEU A 137 12.22 -2.26 1.38
N ARG A 138 13.12 -3.14 1.82
CA ARG A 138 13.99 -3.97 0.94
C ARG A 138 13.22 -4.95 0.05
N PHE A 139 11.92 -5.15 0.29
CA PHE A 139 11.06 -6.05 -0.46
C PHE A 139 10.10 -5.32 -1.41
N PHE A 140 10.30 -4.02 -1.62
CA PHE A 140 9.45 -3.19 -2.46
C PHE A 140 10.28 -2.49 -3.53
N ASP A 141 9.73 -2.43 -4.74
CA ASP A 141 10.35 -1.75 -5.87
C ASP A 141 10.44 -0.23 -5.64
N ASP A 142 11.44 0.37 -6.26
CA ASP A 142 11.64 1.82 -6.25
C ASP A 142 10.47 2.57 -6.91
N ASP A 143 9.84 1.99 -7.92
CA ASP A 143 8.70 2.57 -8.66
C ASP A 143 7.47 2.80 -7.80
N VAL A 144 7.35 2.10 -6.67
CA VAL A 144 6.23 2.23 -5.73
C VAL A 144 6.64 2.91 -4.41
N THR A 145 7.76 3.64 -4.43
CA THR A 145 8.36 4.23 -3.23
C THR A 145 8.68 5.70 -3.42
N LYS A 146 8.20 6.59 -2.56
CA LYS A 146 8.61 8.00 -2.53
C LYS A 146 9.80 8.17 -1.60
N LYS A 147 11.01 8.17 -2.20
CA LYS A 147 12.27 8.34 -1.47
C LYS A 147 12.43 9.76 -0.96
N GLY A 148 13.01 9.89 0.23
CA GLY A 148 13.54 11.09 0.81
C GLY A 148 15.07 11.12 0.76
N LYS A 149 15.69 11.97 1.57
CA LYS A 149 17.16 12.07 1.65
C LYS A 149 17.77 10.91 2.44
N SER A 150 17.11 10.44 3.46
CA SER A 150 17.62 9.45 4.42
C SER A 150 16.70 8.24 4.60
N GLY A 151 15.49 8.28 4.07
CA GLY A 151 14.47 7.24 4.17
C GLY A 151 13.42 7.41 3.08
N VAL A 152 12.17 7.16 3.43
CA VAL A 152 11.01 7.30 2.55
C VAL A 152 9.93 8.13 3.22
N TYR A 153 9.11 8.81 2.42
CA TYR A 153 7.93 9.51 2.91
C TYR A 153 6.69 8.62 2.89
N TYR A 154 6.54 7.81 1.83
CA TYR A 154 5.47 6.84 1.69
C TYR A 154 5.86 5.76 0.67
N TRP A 155 5.26 4.59 0.77
CA TRP A 155 5.38 3.53 -0.24
C TRP A 155 4.11 2.70 -0.31
N ALA A 156 4.01 1.88 -1.36
CA ALA A 156 2.81 1.11 -1.64
C ALA A 156 2.49 0.12 -0.52
N ASP A 157 1.22 0.08 -0.14
CA ASP A 157 0.68 -0.88 0.83
C ASP A 157 -0.26 -1.92 0.20
N ARG A 158 -0.81 -1.64 -0.98
CA ARG A 158 -1.69 -2.53 -1.73
C ARG A 158 -1.72 -2.18 -3.20
N GLU A 159 -2.08 -3.15 -4.01
CA GLU A 159 -2.37 -2.96 -5.43
C GLU A 159 -3.70 -3.60 -5.82
N THR A 160 -4.35 -3.04 -6.81
CA THR A 160 -5.41 -3.65 -7.60
C THR A 160 -5.16 -3.35 -9.08
N TYR A 161 -5.62 -4.22 -9.95
CA TYR A 161 -5.30 -4.11 -11.38
C TYR A 161 -6.55 -3.94 -12.21
N ILE A 162 -6.55 -2.95 -13.09
CA ILE A 162 -7.63 -2.71 -14.05
C ILE A 162 -7.28 -3.47 -15.33
N SER A 163 -8.12 -4.41 -15.73
CA SER A 163 -8.05 -5.11 -17.01
C SER A 163 -9.36 -5.85 -17.30
N LEU A 164 -9.32 -6.90 -18.12
CA LEU A 164 -10.51 -7.60 -18.60
C LEU A 164 -11.15 -8.47 -17.51
N GLY A 165 -12.36 -8.10 -17.09
CA GLY A 165 -13.26 -8.98 -16.34
C GLY A 165 -14.37 -9.51 -17.28
N PHE A 166 -14.73 -10.79 -17.18
CA PHE A 166 -15.78 -11.38 -18.01
C PHE A 166 -16.53 -12.49 -17.29
N ASN A 167 -17.79 -12.72 -17.73
CA ASN A 167 -18.64 -13.80 -17.21
C ASN A 167 -18.44 -15.06 -18.05
N THR A 168 -18.05 -16.15 -17.39
CA THR A 168 -17.72 -17.43 -18.06
C THR A 168 -18.92 -18.20 -18.56
N SER A 169 -20.15 -17.85 -18.12
CA SER A 169 -21.40 -18.38 -18.68
C SER A 169 -21.72 -17.80 -20.04
N HIS A 170 -21.21 -16.61 -20.36
CA HIS A 170 -21.40 -15.95 -21.66
C HIS A 170 -20.20 -16.09 -22.57
N ILE A 171 -19.00 -16.12 -22.00
CA ILE A 171 -17.73 -16.15 -22.73
C ILE A 171 -16.85 -17.23 -22.12
N PRO A 172 -16.76 -18.42 -22.75
CA PRO A 172 -15.85 -19.47 -22.28
C PRO A 172 -14.42 -18.94 -22.14
N ALA A 173 -13.73 -19.29 -21.06
CA ALA A 173 -12.40 -18.76 -20.76
C ALA A 173 -11.38 -18.98 -21.91
N ALA A 174 -11.50 -20.06 -22.68
CA ALA A 174 -10.64 -20.34 -23.83
C ALA A 174 -10.83 -19.34 -24.98
N GLU A 175 -12.03 -18.78 -25.13
CA GLU A 175 -12.45 -17.89 -26.22
C GLU A 175 -12.28 -16.40 -25.89
N ALA A 176 -12.16 -16.06 -24.61
CA ALA A 176 -12.04 -14.68 -24.15
C ALA A 176 -10.77 -14.01 -24.70
N PRO A 177 -10.81 -12.67 -24.95
CA PRO A 177 -9.67 -11.91 -25.43
C PRO A 177 -8.39 -12.21 -24.63
N LYS A 178 -7.26 -12.38 -25.32
CA LYS A 178 -5.95 -12.68 -24.70
C LYS A 178 -4.98 -11.51 -24.84
N ARG A 179 -5.24 -10.60 -25.77
CA ARG A 179 -4.44 -9.40 -26.04
C ARG A 179 -5.36 -8.22 -26.32
N LEU A 180 -4.85 -7.02 -26.15
CA LEU A 180 -5.60 -5.79 -26.38
C LEU A 180 -6.30 -5.78 -27.77
N ASN A 181 -5.57 -6.17 -28.82
CA ASN A 181 -6.11 -6.18 -30.19
C ASN A 181 -7.27 -7.15 -30.39
N ASP A 182 -7.38 -8.19 -29.57
CA ASP A 182 -8.49 -9.14 -29.66
C ASP A 182 -9.85 -8.48 -29.32
N LEU A 183 -9.84 -7.32 -28.60
CA LEU A 183 -11.03 -6.53 -28.32
C LEU A 183 -11.65 -5.91 -29.60
N LEU A 184 -10.89 -5.84 -30.69
CA LEU A 184 -11.35 -5.32 -31.98
C LEU A 184 -12.05 -6.39 -32.84
N ASP A 185 -12.05 -7.67 -32.43
CA ASP A 185 -12.71 -8.74 -33.17
C ASP A 185 -14.23 -8.45 -33.24
N PRO A 186 -14.84 -8.47 -34.44
CA PRO A 186 -16.27 -8.21 -34.62
C PRO A 186 -17.22 -9.08 -33.78
N LYS A 187 -16.77 -10.27 -33.34
CA LYS A 187 -17.57 -11.16 -32.46
C LYS A 187 -17.90 -10.54 -31.10
N TRP A 188 -17.14 -9.50 -30.70
CA TRP A 188 -17.35 -8.77 -29.43
C TRP A 188 -18.28 -7.55 -29.55
N LYS A 189 -18.76 -7.26 -30.76
CA LYS A 189 -19.63 -6.11 -31.00
C LYS A 189 -20.88 -6.16 -30.11
N GLY A 190 -21.09 -5.11 -29.31
CA GLY A 190 -22.20 -4.99 -28.36
C GLY A 190 -22.06 -5.83 -27.08
N LYS A 191 -20.94 -6.53 -26.87
CA LYS A 191 -20.70 -7.37 -25.67
C LYS A 191 -19.82 -6.72 -24.64
N MET A 192 -19.26 -5.54 -24.92
CA MET A 192 -18.36 -4.81 -24.03
C MET A 192 -19.03 -3.63 -23.38
N SER A 193 -18.65 -3.40 -22.12
CA SER A 193 -18.99 -2.19 -21.37
C SER A 193 -17.75 -1.57 -20.76
N LEU A 194 -17.79 -0.26 -20.50
CA LEU A 194 -16.76 0.46 -19.73
C LEU A 194 -17.42 1.07 -18.49
N ALA A 195 -16.68 1.14 -17.38
CA ALA A 195 -17.03 1.94 -16.24
C ALA A 195 -17.00 3.44 -16.60
N GLY A 196 -17.69 4.29 -15.84
CA GLY A 196 -17.57 5.74 -15.97
C GLY A 196 -16.38 6.32 -15.19
N GLY A 197 -16.17 7.59 -15.40
CA GLY A 197 -15.20 8.38 -14.65
C GLY A 197 -13.77 7.86 -14.68
N GLY A 198 -13.04 8.10 -13.61
CA GLY A 198 -11.62 7.87 -13.53
C GLY A 198 -11.15 6.42 -13.79
N THR A 199 -12.00 5.39 -13.61
CA THR A 199 -11.61 4.00 -13.90
C THR A 199 -11.43 3.79 -15.40
N ALA A 200 -12.39 4.23 -16.22
CA ALA A 200 -12.28 4.14 -17.69
C ALA A 200 -11.18 5.09 -18.20
N ALA A 201 -11.09 6.30 -17.65
CA ALA A 201 -10.08 7.28 -18.06
C ALA A 201 -8.66 6.73 -17.89
N ARG A 202 -8.34 6.09 -16.76
CA ARG A 202 -7.05 5.45 -16.53
C ARG A 202 -6.74 4.36 -17.55
N TRP A 203 -7.70 3.48 -17.81
CA TRP A 203 -7.51 2.43 -18.81
C TRP A 203 -7.34 3.00 -20.21
N VAL A 204 -8.20 3.94 -20.62
CA VAL A 204 -8.11 4.61 -21.92
C VAL A 204 -6.78 5.35 -22.06
N GLY A 205 -6.35 6.07 -21.03
CA GLY A 205 -5.06 6.74 -21.01
C GLY A 205 -3.89 5.79 -21.24
N ALA A 206 -3.86 4.67 -20.53
CA ALA A 206 -2.82 3.66 -20.69
C ALA A 206 -2.84 3.02 -22.09
N VAL A 207 -4.04 2.77 -22.64
CA VAL A 207 -4.20 2.26 -24.02
C VAL A 207 -3.73 3.30 -25.03
N VAL A 208 -4.06 4.58 -24.86
CA VAL A 208 -3.59 5.67 -25.73
C VAL A 208 -2.06 5.78 -25.72
N GLU A 209 -1.43 5.68 -24.56
CA GLU A 209 0.04 5.70 -24.47
C GLU A 209 0.69 4.49 -25.16
N MET A 210 0.10 3.31 -25.05
CA MET A 210 0.67 2.08 -25.59
C MET A 210 0.35 1.87 -27.08
N ALA A 211 -0.90 2.11 -27.47
CA ALA A 211 -1.43 1.73 -28.79
C ALA A 211 -1.92 2.92 -29.64
N GLY A 212 -1.82 4.13 -29.11
CA GLY A 212 -2.26 5.35 -29.77
C GLY A 212 -3.78 5.57 -29.71
N ARG A 213 -4.17 6.83 -29.97
CA ARG A 213 -5.57 7.25 -30.01
C ARG A 213 -6.40 6.46 -31.03
N GLU A 214 -5.79 6.08 -32.17
CA GLU A 214 -6.45 5.30 -33.23
C GLU A 214 -7.04 3.98 -32.73
N PHE A 215 -6.45 3.37 -31.69
CA PHE A 215 -7.02 2.16 -31.11
C PHE A 215 -8.39 2.43 -30.49
N ILE A 216 -8.54 3.52 -29.76
CA ILE A 216 -9.82 3.92 -29.16
C ILE A 216 -10.85 4.25 -30.23
N GLU A 217 -10.43 4.87 -31.33
CA GLU A 217 -11.29 5.15 -32.49
C GLU A 217 -11.77 3.85 -33.17
N LYS A 218 -10.87 2.88 -33.35
CA LYS A 218 -11.23 1.53 -33.85
C LYS A 218 -12.15 0.80 -32.85
N LEU A 219 -11.94 0.97 -31.56
CA LEU A 219 -12.77 0.33 -30.55
C LEU A 219 -14.21 0.87 -30.55
N SER A 220 -14.45 2.09 -31.03
CA SER A 220 -15.78 2.72 -31.10
C SER A 220 -16.77 1.95 -31.98
N VAL A 221 -16.30 1.20 -33.02
CA VAL A 221 -17.15 0.40 -33.88
C VAL A 221 -17.70 -0.85 -33.19
N GLN A 222 -17.14 -1.22 -32.05
CA GLN A 222 -17.59 -2.36 -31.23
C GLN A 222 -18.90 -2.11 -30.47
N ASN A 223 -19.50 -0.93 -30.58
CA ASN A 223 -20.76 -0.60 -29.94
C ASN A 223 -20.70 -0.78 -28.41
N ILE A 224 -19.71 -0.16 -27.78
CA ILE A 224 -19.45 -0.26 -26.35
C ILE A 224 -20.47 0.56 -25.56
N ASN A 225 -20.97 0.00 -24.45
CA ASN A 225 -21.79 0.74 -23.49
C ASN A 225 -20.89 1.37 -22.42
N VAL A 226 -20.89 2.69 -22.33
CA VAL A 226 -20.23 3.41 -21.23
C VAL A 226 -21.27 3.66 -20.13
N HIS A 227 -21.07 3.06 -18.95
CA HIS A 227 -21.95 3.18 -17.82
C HIS A 227 -21.47 4.30 -16.88
N ASN A 228 -22.37 5.13 -16.38
CA ASN A 228 -22.04 6.08 -15.32
C ASN A 228 -22.01 5.38 -13.96
N LEU A 229 -21.11 4.38 -13.84
CA LEU A 229 -20.93 3.52 -12.66
C LEU A 229 -19.44 3.44 -12.33
N SER A 230 -19.14 3.23 -11.03
CA SER A 230 -17.76 2.89 -10.62
C SER A 230 -17.34 1.52 -11.18
N GLY A 231 -16.03 1.26 -11.22
CA GLY A 231 -15.51 -0.06 -11.63
C GLY A 231 -16.06 -1.21 -10.77
N ALA A 232 -16.26 -1.01 -9.47
CA ALA A 232 -16.86 -1.99 -8.59
C ALA A 232 -18.34 -2.25 -8.89
N ALA A 233 -19.12 -1.22 -9.20
CA ALA A 233 -20.52 -1.36 -9.58
C ALA A 233 -20.66 -2.06 -10.94
N LEU A 234 -19.82 -1.73 -11.93
CA LEU A 234 -19.78 -2.43 -13.22
C LEU A 234 -19.37 -3.90 -13.05
N ALA A 235 -18.43 -4.21 -12.14
CA ALA A 235 -18.06 -5.60 -11.85
C ALA A 235 -19.26 -6.43 -11.37
N ASN A 236 -20.19 -5.86 -10.60
CA ASN A 236 -21.42 -6.55 -10.22
C ASN A 236 -22.30 -6.91 -11.43
N LEU A 237 -22.39 -6.04 -12.44
CA LEU A 237 -23.12 -6.36 -13.68
C LEU A 237 -22.43 -7.47 -14.50
N VAL A 238 -21.10 -7.56 -14.43
CA VAL A 238 -20.36 -8.69 -15.01
C VAL A 238 -20.65 -9.97 -14.20
N VAL A 239 -20.69 -9.89 -12.88
CA VAL A 239 -20.99 -11.03 -11.98
C VAL A 239 -22.40 -11.57 -12.22
N THR A 240 -23.40 -10.70 -12.38
CA THR A 240 -24.78 -11.11 -12.66
C THR A 240 -25.01 -11.58 -14.11
N GLY A 241 -24.06 -11.29 -15.01
CA GLY A 241 -24.18 -11.60 -16.44
C GLY A 241 -24.92 -10.56 -17.28
N GLU A 242 -25.36 -9.44 -16.70
CA GLU A 242 -25.96 -8.33 -17.45
C GLU A 242 -24.95 -7.71 -18.44
N VAL A 243 -23.67 -7.71 -18.06
CA VAL A 243 -22.54 -7.30 -18.88
C VAL A 243 -21.66 -8.53 -19.16
N PRO A 244 -21.52 -8.98 -20.42
CA PRO A 244 -20.70 -10.14 -20.71
C PRO A 244 -19.21 -9.94 -20.37
N MET A 245 -18.65 -8.76 -20.67
CA MET A 245 -17.26 -8.41 -20.35
C MET A 245 -17.01 -6.90 -20.29
N SER A 246 -15.92 -6.54 -19.57
CA SER A 246 -15.41 -5.17 -19.55
C SER A 246 -13.90 -5.15 -19.32
N PRO A 247 -13.13 -4.34 -20.06
CA PRO A 247 -11.69 -4.15 -19.83
C PRO A 247 -11.38 -3.17 -18.70
N THR A 248 -12.39 -2.65 -18.02
CA THR A 248 -12.23 -1.68 -16.91
C THR A 248 -12.62 -2.26 -15.54
N ILE A 249 -12.33 -3.54 -15.32
CA ILE A 249 -12.66 -4.25 -14.10
C ILE A 249 -11.42 -4.46 -13.24
N PHE A 250 -11.58 -4.17 -11.94
CA PHE A 250 -10.54 -4.50 -10.97
C PHE A 250 -10.51 -6.00 -10.68
N ASP A 251 -9.30 -6.57 -10.69
CA ASP A 251 -9.03 -7.96 -10.34
C ASP A 251 -9.67 -8.35 -9.01
N SER A 252 -9.51 -7.53 -7.98
CA SER A 252 -10.03 -7.75 -6.62
C SER A 252 -11.54 -8.02 -6.60
N ASN A 253 -12.34 -7.33 -7.41
CA ASN A 253 -13.78 -7.53 -7.47
C ASN A 253 -14.11 -8.94 -8.01
N ILE A 254 -13.42 -9.36 -9.06
CA ILE A 254 -13.61 -10.68 -9.67
C ILE A 254 -13.13 -11.79 -8.76
N PHE A 255 -11.96 -11.65 -8.09
CA PHE A 255 -11.46 -12.65 -7.16
C PHE A 255 -12.41 -12.87 -5.98
N VAL A 256 -12.96 -11.79 -5.40
CA VAL A 256 -13.94 -11.90 -4.33
C VAL A 256 -15.22 -12.59 -4.80
N ALA A 257 -15.73 -12.27 -5.99
CA ALA A 257 -16.92 -12.89 -6.56
C ALA A 257 -16.69 -14.37 -6.89
N LYS A 258 -15.54 -14.70 -7.51
CA LYS A 258 -15.16 -16.08 -7.85
C LYS A 258 -15.04 -16.97 -6.62
N ARG A 259 -14.47 -16.46 -5.51
CA ARG A 259 -14.42 -17.21 -4.24
C ARG A 259 -15.79 -17.49 -3.66
N LYS A 260 -16.81 -16.72 -4.02
CA LYS A 260 -18.22 -16.95 -3.67
C LYS A 260 -18.96 -17.83 -4.67
N GLY A 261 -18.26 -18.39 -5.67
CA GLY A 261 -18.84 -19.30 -6.67
C GLY A 261 -19.41 -18.62 -7.92
N ALA A 262 -19.19 -17.32 -8.11
CA ALA A 262 -19.64 -16.64 -9.33
C ALA A 262 -18.89 -17.14 -10.57
N PRO A 263 -19.56 -17.30 -11.74
CA PRO A 263 -18.96 -17.75 -12.99
C PRO A 263 -18.23 -16.60 -13.69
N VAL A 264 -17.16 -16.13 -13.10
CA VAL A 264 -16.41 -14.96 -13.61
C VAL A 264 -14.91 -15.23 -13.61
N GLU A 265 -14.22 -14.59 -14.53
CA GLU A 265 -12.76 -14.60 -14.65
C GLU A 265 -12.25 -13.19 -14.87
N TRP A 266 -11.00 -12.97 -14.41
CA TRP A 266 -10.22 -11.78 -14.72
C TRP A 266 -8.97 -12.18 -15.49
N ARG A 267 -8.61 -11.39 -16.50
CA ARG A 267 -7.45 -11.64 -17.35
C ARG A 267 -6.66 -10.37 -17.59
N PRO A 268 -5.34 -10.39 -17.38
CA PRO A 268 -4.48 -9.28 -17.77
C PRO A 268 -4.46 -9.14 -19.30
N LEU A 269 -4.78 -7.96 -19.79
CA LEU A 269 -4.55 -7.51 -21.16
C LEU A 269 -3.67 -6.28 -21.07
N ASP A 270 -2.49 -6.31 -21.69
CA ASP A 270 -1.62 -5.14 -21.70
C ASP A 270 -2.29 -3.97 -22.43
N PRO A 271 -2.23 -2.75 -21.87
CA PRO A 271 -1.62 -2.38 -20.59
C PRO A 271 -2.48 -2.75 -19.39
N VAL A 272 -1.88 -3.37 -18.37
CA VAL A 272 -2.53 -3.59 -17.07
C VAL A 272 -2.25 -2.39 -16.18
N VAL A 273 -3.28 -1.65 -15.83
CA VAL A 273 -3.15 -0.45 -15.00
C VAL A 273 -3.17 -0.84 -13.52
N ALA A 274 -2.09 -0.57 -12.81
CA ALA A 274 -2.04 -0.70 -11.36
C ALA A 274 -2.70 0.51 -10.70
N ASN A 275 -3.67 0.26 -9.84
CA ASN A 275 -4.24 1.23 -8.91
C ASN A 275 -3.65 0.94 -7.54
N VAL A 276 -2.75 1.80 -7.09
CA VAL A 276 -1.89 1.59 -5.93
C VAL A 276 -2.38 2.44 -4.75
N GLY A 277 -2.46 1.83 -3.58
CA GLY A 277 -2.57 2.53 -2.31
C GLY A 277 -1.18 2.72 -1.70
N TYR A 278 -1.00 3.84 -1.05
CA TYR A 278 0.25 4.23 -0.42
C TYR A 278 -0.01 4.69 1.00
N SER A 279 0.87 4.33 1.90
CA SER A 279 0.79 4.81 3.28
C SER A 279 2.08 5.47 3.74
N GLY A 280 1.93 6.41 4.66
CA GLY A 280 3.03 7.17 5.26
C GLY A 280 2.68 7.68 6.66
N ILE A 281 3.70 8.15 7.37
CA ILE A 281 3.56 8.73 8.72
C ILE A 281 3.43 10.24 8.60
N LEU A 282 2.50 10.85 9.33
CA LEU A 282 2.36 12.31 9.36
C LEU A 282 3.49 12.98 10.15
N ALA A 283 3.91 14.16 9.71
CA ALA A 283 5.11 14.84 10.21
C ALA A 283 5.08 15.20 11.70
N LYS A 284 3.90 15.31 12.28
CA LYS A 284 3.70 15.58 13.71
C LYS A 284 2.79 14.54 14.34
N ALA A 285 3.00 13.26 13.97
CA ALA A 285 2.27 12.15 14.54
C ALA A 285 2.32 12.17 16.08
N PRO A 286 1.17 12.18 16.76
CA PRO A 286 1.13 12.20 18.24
C PRO A 286 1.71 10.93 18.88
N HIS A 287 1.67 9.79 18.14
CA HIS A 287 2.07 8.47 18.65
C HIS A 287 3.15 7.85 17.76
N PRO A 288 4.39 8.40 17.72
CA PRO A 288 5.40 8.06 16.74
C PRO A 288 5.90 6.61 16.82
N HIS A 289 5.93 5.99 18.00
CA HIS A 289 6.32 4.59 18.15
C HIS A 289 5.23 3.65 17.61
N ALA A 290 3.97 3.92 17.97
CA ALA A 290 2.83 3.15 17.48
C ALA A 290 2.66 3.31 15.95
N ALA A 291 2.90 4.52 15.43
CA ALA A 291 2.89 4.78 13.98
C ALA A 291 3.91 3.94 13.21
N LEU A 292 5.18 3.92 13.68
CA LEU A 292 6.23 3.10 13.08
C LEU A 292 5.92 1.61 13.19
N LEU A 293 5.43 1.16 14.35
CA LEU A 293 5.08 -0.25 14.55
C LEU A 293 3.92 -0.67 13.64
N PHE A 294 2.92 0.21 13.45
CA PHE A 294 1.79 -0.03 12.54
C PHE A 294 2.22 -0.06 11.08
N ILE A 295 3.06 0.87 10.64
CA ILE A 295 3.61 0.91 9.28
C ILE A 295 4.48 -0.32 9.01
N ASP A 296 5.34 -0.73 9.94
CA ASP A 296 6.14 -1.94 9.80
C ASP A 296 5.26 -3.18 9.68
N TYR A 297 4.21 -3.30 10.51
CA TYR A 297 3.25 -4.40 10.41
C TYR A 297 2.51 -4.40 9.07
N LEU A 298 1.97 -3.25 8.66
CA LEU A 298 1.23 -3.14 7.39
C LEU A 298 2.04 -3.62 6.20
N HIS A 299 3.34 -3.32 6.18
CA HIS A 299 4.25 -3.70 5.10
C HIS A 299 5.02 -5.00 5.36
N SER A 300 4.86 -5.61 6.54
CA SER A 300 5.46 -6.92 6.83
C SER A 300 4.86 -8.01 5.93
N LYS A 301 5.58 -9.13 5.81
CA LYS A 301 5.06 -10.30 5.08
C LYS A 301 3.71 -10.76 5.63
N GLU A 302 3.54 -10.76 6.95
CA GLU A 302 2.28 -11.11 7.63
C GLU A 302 1.14 -10.16 7.25
N GLY A 303 1.37 -8.84 7.36
CA GLY A 303 0.39 -7.82 6.99
C GLY A 303 0.01 -7.89 5.52
N GLN A 304 1.00 -8.07 4.63
CA GLN A 304 0.77 -8.16 3.19
C GLN A 304 0.07 -9.47 2.79
N GLN A 305 0.34 -10.60 3.44
CA GLN A 305 -0.44 -11.81 3.27
C GLN A 305 -1.91 -11.63 3.71
N PHE A 306 -2.14 -10.82 4.75
CA PHE A 306 -3.50 -10.48 5.16
C PHE A 306 -4.21 -9.55 4.16
N ILE A 307 -3.49 -8.62 3.54
CA ILE A 307 -3.99 -7.81 2.41
C ILE A 307 -4.46 -8.72 1.26
N VAL A 308 -3.65 -9.72 0.90
CA VAL A 308 -4.00 -10.70 -0.14
C VAL A 308 -5.23 -11.53 0.22
N LYS A 309 -5.41 -11.93 1.49
CA LYS A 309 -6.65 -12.59 1.95
C LYS A 309 -7.89 -11.73 1.74
N GLY A 310 -7.77 -10.41 1.80
CA GLY A 310 -8.82 -9.45 1.52
C GLY A 310 -9.20 -9.33 0.04
N GLY A 311 -8.43 -9.93 -0.85
CA GLY A 311 -8.66 -9.87 -2.29
C GLY A 311 -7.93 -8.73 -2.98
N LEU A 312 -6.94 -8.12 -2.32
CA LEU A 312 -6.03 -7.14 -2.90
C LEU A 312 -4.72 -7.81 -3.28
N SER A 313 -3.95 -7.20 -4.14
CA SER A 313 -2.60 -7.67 -4.45
C SER A 313 -1.57 -6.95 -3.58
N SER A 314 -0.49 -7.65 -3.27
CA SER A 314 0.63 -7.10 -2.53
C SER A 314 1.67 -6.51 -3.51
N PRO A 315 2.19 -5.31 -3.23
CA PRO A 315 3.36 -4.78 -3.92
C PRO A 315 4.69 -5.40 -3.45
N ARG A 316 4.65 -6.27 -2.44
CA ARG A 316 5.83 -6.91 -1.85
C ARG A 316 6.28 -8.11 -2.68
N ASP A 317 7.56 -8.20 -3.03
CA ASP A 317 8.12 -9.21 -3.94
C ASP A 317 8.02 -10.66 -3.44
N ASP A 318 8.09 -10.85 -2.12
CA ASP A 318 8.11 -12.18 -1.49
C ASP A 318 6.74 -12.64 -0.99
N VAL A 319 5.66 -11.96 -1.43
CA VAL A 319 4.26 -12.34 -1.17
C VAL A 319 3.60 -12.77 -2.48
N GLU A 320 2.98 -13.95 -2.45
CA GLU A 320 2.31 -14.50 -3.63
C GLU A 320 1.13 -13.62 -4.07
N SER A 321 1.11 -13.27 -5.36
CA SER A 321 0.04 -12.48 -5.96
C SER A 321 -1.23 -13.31 -6.15
N LEU A 322 -2.39 -12.66 -6.07
CA LEU A 322 -3.68 -13.26 -6.46
C LEU A 322 -3.75 -13.64 -7.93
N VAL A 323 -2.96 -12.98 -8.75
CA VAL A 323 -2.89 -13.20 -10.20
C VAL A 323 -1.70 -14.10 -10.52
N ASN A 324 -1.95 -15.38 -10.76
CA ASN A 324 -0.91 -16.37 -11.13
C ASN A 324 -0.26 -16.16 -12.51
N GLN A 325 -0.65 -15.10 -13.24
CA GLN A 325 -0.10 -14.79 -14.56
C GLN A 325 0.92 -13.65 -14.44
N LYS A 326 2.08 -13.84 -15.06
CA LYS A 326 3.05 -12.76 -15.21
C LYS A 326 2.52 -11.75 -16.24
N PHE A 327 2.45 -10.49 -15.86
CA PHE A 327 2.08 -9.38 -16.72
C PHE A 327 2.89 -8.12 -16.36
N LYS A 328 2.97 -7.20 -17.28
CA LYS A 328 3.65 -5.92 -17.06
C LYS A 328 2.67 -4.94 -16.42
N LYS A 329 2.96 -4.55 -15.20
CA LYS A 329 2.23 -3.50 -14.48
C LYS A 329 2.58 -2.12 -15.04
N THR A 330 1.59 -1.24 -15.13
CA THR A 330 1.80 0.16 -15.46
C THR A 330 1.36 1.00 -14.28
N TYR A 331 2.31 1.63 -13.62
CA TYR A 331 2.09 2.60 -12.53
C TYR A 331 1.80 3.97 -13.13
N PHE A 332 0.59 4.12 -13.67
CA PHE A 332 0.24 5.25 -14.49
C PHE A 332 0.23 6.58 -13.73
N GLU A 333 -0.32 6.58 -12.52
CA GLU A 333 -0.37 7.76 -11.65
C GLU A 333 1.03 8.26 -11.25
N ALA A 334 2.00 7.35 -11.11
CA ALA A 334 3.36 7.71 -10.71
C ALA A 334 4.16 8.44 -11.81
N LYS A 335 3.67 8.46 -13.07
CA LYS A 335 4.33 9.11 -14.20
C LYS A 335 4.15 10.62 -14.22
N TYR A 336 3.15 11.15 -13.52
CA TYR A 336 2.71 12.52 -13.60
C TYR A 336 2.77 13.22 -12.24
N SER A 337 2.92 14.53 -12.23
CA SER A 337 2.55 15.31 -11.06
C SER A 337 1.05 15.22 -10.82
N VAL A 338 0.59 15.55 -9.61
CA VAL A 338 -0.85 15.52 -9.28
C VAL A 338 -1.66 16.38 -10.25
N GLU A 339 -1.17 17.60 -10.53
CA GLU A 339 -1.85 18.56 -11.41
C GLU A 339 -1.90 18.06 -12.87
N GLU A 340 -0.77 17.54 -13.39
CA GLU A 340 -0.71 16.94 -14.73
C GLU A 340 -1.64 15.74 -14.84
N TYR A 341 -1.71 14.91 -13.79
CA TYR A 341 -2.55 13.72 -13.79
C TYR A 341 -4.05 14.06 -13.85
N GLU A 342 -4.50 15.03 -13.05
CA GLU A 342 -5.88 15.51 -13.08
C GLU A 342 -6.26 16.06 -14.46
N LYS A 343 -5.36 16.83 -15.07
CA LYS A 343 -5.55 17.31 -16.45
C LYS A 343 -5.66 16.14 -17.45
N LYS A 344 -4.78 15.15 -17.32
CA LYS A 344 -4.81 13.95 -18.17
C LYS A 344 -6.10 13.15 -18.00
N LEU A 345 -6.55 12.96 -16.78
CA LEU A 345 -7.84 12.28 -16.53
C LEU A 345 -8.98 12.99 -17.25
N SER A 346 -9.06 14.32 -17.17
CA SER A 346 -10.08 15.10 -17.87
C SER A 346 -9.98 14.94 -19.39
N GLU A 347 -8.77 15.00 -19.98
CA GLU A 347 -8.54 14.77 -21.42
C GLU A 347 -9.03 13.38 -21.87
N TRP A 348 -8.80 12.34 -21.08
CA TRP A 348 -9.25 10.98 -21.39
C TRP A 348 -10.76 10.78 -21.19
N GLU A 349 -11.35 11.42 -20.20
CA GLU A 349 -12.80 11.45 -20.02
C GLU A 349 -13.49 12.13 -21.21
N GLU A 350 -12.98 13.26 -21.68
CA GLU A 350 -13.45 13.91 -22.91
C GLU A 350 -13.32 13.00 -24.14
N LEU A 351 -12.20 12.29 -24.29
CA LEU A 351 -11.99 11.33 -25.35
C LEU A 351 -13.05 10.22 -25.32
N ILE A 352 -13.34 9.66 -24.15
CA ILE A 352 -14.39 8.64 -23.96
C ILE A 352 -15.74 9.20 -24.40
N GLN A 353 -16.12 10.40 -23.96
CA GLN A 353 -17.38 11.04 -24.29
C GLN A 353 -17.49 11.32 -25.81
N LYS A 354 -16.42 11.75 -26.43
CA LYS A 354 -16.39 12.11 -27.85
C LYS A 354 -16.40 10.90 -28.78
N VAL A 355 -15.72 9.82 -28.41
CA VAL A 355 -15.45 8.70 -29.31
C VAL A 355 -16.31 7.47 -28.99
N LEU A 356 -16.52 7.16 -27.72
CA LEU A 356 -17.18 5.93 -27.29
C LEU A 356 -18.63 6.12 -26.89
N VAL A 357 -19.00 7.29 -26.37
CA VAL A 357 -20.41 7.60 -26.05
C VAL A 357 -21.11 8.09 -27.31
N ARG A 358 -22.04 7.26 -27.80
CA ARG A 358 -22.89 7.67 -28.93
C ARG A 358 -23.85 8.75 -28.46
N ARG A 359 -23.80 9.92 -29.11
CA ARG A 359 -24.91 10.87 -29.01
C ARG A 359 -26.13 10.21 -29.67
N ARG A 360 -27.15 9.89 -28.86
CA ARG A 360 -28.49 9.47 -29.35
C ARG A 360 -29.20 10.64 -30.00
#